data_38844f2d321529ab839bc058db546f5f
#
_entry.id   38844f2d321529ab839bc058db546f5f
#
_cell.length_a   1.000
_cell.length_b   1.000
_cell.length_c   1.000
_cell.angle_alpha   90.00
_cell.angle_beta   90.00
_cell.angle_gamma   90.00
#
_symmetry.space_group_name_H-M   'P 1'
#
loop_
_entity.id
_entity.type
_entity.pdbx_description
1 polymer ?
#
loop_
_entity_poly.entity_id
_entity_poly.type
_entity_poly.pdbx_seq_one_letter_code
_entity_poly.pdbx_strand_id
1 'polypeptide(L)'
;MMKRATMVRIGFRSLLVWLAGCVTTKPLPTPPATGEASWHEVAEPGTEHYQLAMGEVSSGATPFKRVTPTYPASLLGTCPPPQDVQAMLIVDDKGAVSEVRVAGEAQADAGRRAFIAAVRAAALQWEFNPLTIDRWAADAEGESHVVESETKPFSLDYVFHFECHAGKAAVSTAPTKS
;
A
#
# COMPACT_ATOMS: atom_id res chain seq x y z
N MET A 1 24.23 73.71 -73.37
CA MET A 1 25.18 73.70 -72.25
C MET A 1 24.58 72.83 -71.15
N MET A 2 25.04 71.57 -71.05
CA MET A 2 24.51 70.59 -70.13
C MET A 2 25.43 70.50 -68.90
N LYS A 3 24.91 70.79 -67.71
CA LYS A 3 25.60 70.54 -66.43
C LYS A 3 25.26 69.11 -65.95
N ARG A 4 26.28 68.26 -65.81
CA ARG A 4 26.18 66.93 -65.22
C ARG A 4 26.20 67.05 -63.72
N ALA A 5 25.16 66.55 -63.05
CA ALA A 5 25.10 66.36 -61.58
C ALA A 5 25.67 64.99 -61.19
N THR A 6 26.70 65.00 -60.37
CA THR A 6 27.33 63.81 -59.82
C THR A 6 26.57 63.33 -58.58
N MET A 7 26.04 62.15 -58.66
CA MET A 7 25.26 61.52 -57.56
C MET A 7 26.17 60.71 -56.68
N VAL A 8 26.40 61.15 -55.45
CA VAL A 8 27.18 60.44 -54.42
C VAL A 8 26.27 59.40 -53.78
N ARG A 9 26.62 58.08 -53.93
CA ARG A 9 25.97 57.01 -53.26
C ARG A 9 26.63 56.76 -51.88
N ILE A 10 25.92 57.08 -50.78
CA ILE A 10 26.29 56.77 -49.43
C ILE A 10 25.80 55.30 -49.15
N GLY A 11 26.74 54.37 -49.05
CA GLY A 11 26.44 52.99 -48.69
C GLY A 11 26.20 52.87 -47.17
N PHE A 12 24.98 52.62 -46.85
CA PHE A 12 24.59 52.27 -45.44
C PHE A 12 24.89 50.79 -45.17
N ARG A 13 26.01 50.49 -44.48
CA ARG A 13 26.32 49.12 -44.00
C ARG A 13 25.55 48.89 -42.71
N SER A 14 24.41 48.16 -42.81
CA SER A 14 23.68 47.63 -41.66
C SER A 14 24.51 46.57 -41.02
N LEU A 15 25.01 46.84 -39.81
CA LEU A 15 25.67 45.87 -38.93
C LEU A 15 24.58 45.11 -38.17
N LEU A 16 24.23 43.87 -38.62
CA LEU A 16 23.37 42.94 -37.89
C LEU A 16 24.15 42.36 -36.72
N VAL A 17 23.92 42.87 -35.52
CA VAL A 17 24.40 42.29 -34.28
C VAL A 17 23.47 41.13 -33.90
N TRP A 18 23.94 39.90 -34.06
CA TRP A 18 23.29 38.71 -33.54
C TRP A 18 23.54 38.61 -32.03
N LEU A 19 22.54 38.94 -31.22
CA LEU A 19 22.53 38.65 -29.79
C LEU A 19 22.12 37.18 -29.61
N ALA A 20 23.11 36.28 -29.50
CA ALA A 20 22.90 34.90 -29.02
C ALA A 20 22.56 34.94 -27.54
N GLY A 21 21.28 35.03 -27.20
CA GLY A 21 20.77 34.87 -25.84
C GLY A 21 20.85 33.37 -25.44
N CYS A 22 21.82 33.03 -24.62
CA CYS A 22 21.83 31.73 -23.92
C CYS A 22 20.64 31.71 -22.97
N VAL A 23 19.54 31.04 -23.37
CA VAL A 23 18.43 30.73 -22.47
C VAL A 23 18.89 29.57 -21.57
N THR A 24 19.33 29.90 -20.36
CA THR A 24 19.63 28.93 -19.33
C THR A 24 18.27 28.41 -18.79
N THR A 25 17.76 27.32 -19.33
CA THR A 25 16.61 26.62 -18.77
C THR A 25 17.04 25.99 -17.45
N LYS A 26 16.64 26.61 -16.34
CA LYS A 26 16.80 26.03 -15.00
C LYS A 26 16.01 24.70 -14.98
N PRO A 27 16.64 23.56 -14.68
CA PRO A 27 15.90 22.31 -14.61
C PRO A 27 14.81 22.43 -13.55
N LEU A 28 13.59 22.04 -13.91
CA LEU A 28 12.46 21.97 -12.99
C LEU A 28 12.82 20.97 -11.89
N PRO A 29 12.63 21.30 -10.60
CA PRO A 29 12.92 20.36 -9.52
C PRO A 29 12.07 19.09 -9.73
N THR A 30 12.74 17.92 -9.78
CA THR A 30 12.05 16.64 -9.85
C THR A 30 11.22 16.48 -8.57
N PRO A 31 9.91 16.20 -8.65
CA PRO A 31 9.11 15.96 -7.46
C PRO A 31 9.72 14.81 -6.64
N PRO A 32 9.61 14.84 -5.29
CA PRO A 32 10.10 13.76 -4.45
C PRO A 32 9.38 12.45 -4.78
N ALA A 33 10.07 11.33 -4.65
CA ALA A 33 9.48 10.02 -4.79
C ALA A 33 8.47 9.79 -3.65
N THR A 34 7.30 9.26 -3.97
CA THR A 34 6.27 8.86 -3.01
C THR A 34 6.11 7.35 -3.04
N GLY A 35 5.93 6.73 -1.88
CA GLY A 35 5.67 5.32 -1.75
C GLY A 35 4.26 5.09 -1.22
N GLU A 36 3.58 4.10 -1.79
CA GLU A 36 2.23 3.69 -1.41
C GLU A 36 2.23 2.25 -0.91
N ALA A 37 1.26 1.91 -0.07
CA ALA A 37 1.00 0.56 0.37
C ALA A 37 -0.50 0.28 0.37
N SER A 38 -0.87 -0.92 -0.06
CA SER A 38 -2.23 -1.44 -0.02
C SER A 38 -2.19 -2.88 0.52
N TRP A 39 -3.34 -3.49 0.75
CA TRP A 39 -3.45 -4.89 1.20
C TRP A 39 -4.75 -5.51 0.71
N HIS A 40 -4.75 -6.83 0.63
CA HIS A 40 -5.94 -7.64 0.46
C HIS A 40 -5.79 -8.97 1.22
N GLU A 41 -6.92 -9.51 1.64
CA GLU A 41 -6.97 -10.83 2.26
C GLU A 41 -6.83 -11.92 1.19
N VAL A 42 -6.12 -12.98 1.52
CA VAL A 42 -5.97 -14.15 0.65
C VAL A 42 -6.43 -15.39 1.39
N ALA A 43 -7.18 -16.25 0.70
CA ALA A 43 -7.52 -17.57 1.19
C ALA A 43 -6.42 -18.55 0.79
N GLU A 44 -5.62 -19.02 1.76
CA GLU A 44 -4.61 -20.04 1.49
C GLU A 44 -5.26 -21.43 1.40
N PRO A 45 -4.94 -22.22 0.37
CA PRO A 45 -5.33 -23.62 0.32
C PRO A 45 -4.71 -24.38 1.47
N GLY A 46 -5.54 -24.95 2.35
CA GLY A 46 -5.06 -25.72 3.51
C GLY A 46 -5.06 -24.97 4.84
N THR A 47 -5.63 -23.76 4.89
CA THR A 47 -5.92 -23.10 6.17
C THR A 47 -6.81 -24.01 7.02
N GLU A 48 -6.35 -24.34 8.23
CA GLU A 48 -7.15 -25.13 9.17
C GLU A 48 -8.33 -24.28 9.68
N HIS A 49 -9.54 -24.82 9.51
CA HIS A 49 -10.76 -24.22 10.04
C HIS A 49 -11.21 -24.97 11.31
N TYR A 50 -11.81 -24.24 12.24
CA TYR A 50 -12.46 -24.89 13.38
C TYR A 50 -13.55 -25.85 12.88
N GLN A 51 -13.51 -27.09 13.36
CA GLN A 51 -14.56 -28.07 13.10
C GLN A 51 -15.69 -27.81 14.07
N LEU A 52 -16.78 -27.26 13.57
CA LEU A 52 -17.97 -26.98 14.38
C LEU A 52 -18.77 -28.25 14.64
N ALA A 53 -19.18 -28.47 15.88
CA ALA A 53 -20.09 -29.52 16.22
C ALA A 53 -21.54 -29.17 15.79
N MET A 54 -22.43 -30.18 15.86
CA MET A 54 -23.84 -29.94 15.57
C MET A 54 -24.42 -28.92 16.57
N GLY A 55 -25.08 -27.89 16.06
CA GLY A 55 -25.64 -26.79 16.85
C GLY A 55 -24.66 -25.64 17.15
N GLU A 56 -23.41 -25.76 16.71
CA GLU A 56 -22.46 -24.65 16.81
C GLU A 56 -22.49 -23.75 15.57
N VAL A 57 -22.40 -22.44 15.81
CA VAL A 57 -22.33 -21.40 14.79
C VAL A 57 -21.16 -20.47 15.12
N SER A 58 -20.30 -20.23 14.12
CA SER A 58 -19.21 -19.24 14.25
C SER A 58 -19.63 -17.88 13.71
N SER A 59 -19.15 -16.82 14.38
CA SER A 59 -19.35 -15.43 13.95
C SER A 59 -18.13 -14.59 14.32
N GLY A 60 -18.04 -13.36 13.78
CA GLY A 60 -16.91 -12.48 14.02
C GLY A 60 -15.78 -12.65 13.01
N ALA A 61 -14.53 -12.63 13.47
CA ALA A 61 -13.29 -12.73 12.69
C ALA A 61 -13.18 -11.67 11.56
N THR A 62 -13.86 -10.53 11.71
CA THR A 62 -13.87 -9.44 10.72
C THR A 62 -13.10 -8.24 11.24
N PRO A 63 -12.19 -7.65 10.45
CA PRO A 63 -11.41 -6.50 10.89
C PRO A 63 -12.28 -5.24 10.93
N PHE A 64 -12.24 -4.50 12.05
CA PHE A 64 -12.90 -3.20 12.20
C PHE A 64 -11.92 -2.02 12.30
N LYS A 65 -10.65 -2.29 12.65
CA LYS A 65 -9.58 -1.29 12.62
C LYS A 65 -8.39 -1.82 11.84
N ARG A 66 -7.97 -1.08 10.83
CA ARG A 66 -6.83 -1.40 9.97
C ARG A 66 -5.92 -0.20 9.81
N VAL A 67 -4.63 -0.38 10.00
CA VAL A 67 -3.60 0.63 9.79
C VAL A 67 -2.82 0.27 8.53
N THR A 68 -2.72 1.20 7.60
CA THR A 68 -1.95 1.00 6.36
C THR A 68 -0.45 1.04 6.68
N PRO A 69 0.36 0.09 6.19
CA PRO A 69 1.81 0.16 6.31
C PRO A 69 2.36 1.43 5.66
N THR A 70 3.33 2.05 6.33
CA THR A 70 4.06 3.17 5.75
C THR A 70 5.18 2.65 4.84
N TYR A 71 5.28 3.19 3.62
CA TYR A 71 6.38 2.85 2.72
C TYR A 71 7.74 3.18 3.39
N PRO A 72 8.73 2.27 3.38
CA PRO A 72 10.02 2.50 4.01
C PRO A 72 10.76 3.70 3.41
N ALA A 73 10.99 4.75 4.22
CA ALA A 73 11.64 5.98 3.76
C ALA A 73 13.06 5.74 3.19
N SER A 74 13.77 4.74 3.71
CA SER A 74 15.11 4.34 3.23
C SER A 74 15.11 3.84 1.79
N LEU A 75 13.96 3.41 1.25
CA LEU A 75 13.83 2.86 -0.10
C LEU A 75 13.26 3.87 -1.11
N LEU A 76 12.80 5.05 -0.66
CA LEU A 76 12.28 6.08 -1.57
C LEU A 76 13.32 6.57 -2.56
N GLY A 77 14.58 6.69 -2.14
CA GLY A 77 15.67 7.17 -3.01
C GLY A 77 16.04 6.20 -4.14
N THR A 78 15.88 4.90 -3.91
CA THR A 78 16.15 3.84 -4.90
C THR A 78 14.93 3.45 -5.70
N CYS A 79 13.72 3.72 -5.16
CA CYS A 79 12.43 3.42 -5.77
C CYS A 79 12.42 2.02 -6.44
N PRO A 80 12.57 0.93 -5.65
CA PRO A 80 12.63 -0.42 -6.19
C PRO A 80 11.32 -0.81 -6.88
N PRO A 81 11.32 -1.85 -7.72
CA PRO A 81 10.10 -2.40 -8.31
C PRO A 81 9.06 -2.76 -7.24
N PRO A 82 7.77 -2.79 -7.61
CA PRO A 82 6.69 -3.17 -6.68
C PRO A 82 7.00 -4.46 -5.92
N GLN A 83 6.63 -4.49 -4.64
CA GLN A 83 6.90 -5.62 -3.74
C GLN A 83 5.63 -6.08 -3.04
N ASP A 84 5.41 -7.39 -3.07
CA ASP A 84 4.36 -8.05 -2.30
C ASP A 84 4.96 -8.72 -1.06
N VAL A 85 4.34 -8.48 0.09
CA VAL A 85 4.67 -9.14 1.36
C VAL A 85 3.44 -9.89 1.83
N GLN A 86 3.47 -11.20 1.71
CA GLN A 86 2.44 -12.06 2.29
C GLN A 86 2.74 -12.27 3.77
N ALA A 87 1.74 -12.06 4.61
CA ALA A 87 1.84 -12.19 6.05
C ALA A 87 0.60 -12.87 6.63
N MET A 88 0.84 -13.85 7.48
CA MET A 88 -0.18 -14.46 8.33
C MET A 88 -0.29 -13.65 9.62
N LEU A 89 -1.48 -13.12 9.89
CA LEU A 89 -1.82 -12.42 11.11
C LEU A 89 -2.45 -13.39 12.09
N ILE A 90 -1.86 -13.55 13.26
CA ILE A 90 -2.40 -14.36 14.35
C ILE A 90 -3.15 -13.43 15.30
N VAL A 91 -4.44 -13.67 15.44
CA VAL A 91 -5.37 -12.86 16.21
C VAL A 91 -5.75 -13.64 17.48
N ASP A 92 -5.67 -12.97 18.62
CA ASP A 92 -6.04 -13.58 19.90
C ASP A 92 -7.56 -13.68 20.09
N ASP A 93 -7.98 -14.27 21.19
CA ASP A 93 -9.39 -14.43 21.57
C ASP A 93 -10.14 -13.13 21.86
N LYS A 94 -9.42 -11.99 21.93
CA LYS A 94 -9.97 -10.65 22.12
C LYS A 94 -10.06 -9.87 20.82
N GLY A 95 -9.53 -10.41 19.71
CA GLY A 95 -9.51 -9.76 18.41
C GLY A 95 -8.29 -8.88 18.15
N ALA A 96 -7.28 -8.91 19.02
CA ALA A 96 -6.03 -8.18 18.79
C ALA A 96 -5.04 -9.02 17.99
N VAL A 97 -4.31 -8.42 17.05
CA VAL A 97 -3.20 -9.11 16.35
C VAL A 97 -2.05 -9.29 17.33
N SER A 98 -1.78 -10.52 17.74
CA SER A 98 -0.73 -10.88 18.69
C SER A 98 0.60 -11.20 18.03
N GLU A 99 0.59 -11.69 16.78
CA GLU A 99 1.78 -12.07 16.03
C GLU A 99 1.59 -11.87 14.53
N VAL A 100 2.67 -11.54 13.84
CA VAL A 100 2.72 -11.43 12.37
C VAL A 100 3.85 -12.32 11.85
N ARG A 101 3.52 -13.33 11.07
CA ARG A 101 4.46 -14.28 10.46
C ARG A 101 4.61 -13.97 8.97
N VAL A 102 5.86 -13.90 8.49
CA VAL A 102 6.16 -13.71 7.06
C VAL A 102 7.03 -14.86 6.58
N ALA A 103 6.57 -15.55 5.55
CA ALA A 103 7.34 -16.64 4.95
C ALA A 103 8.64 -16.14 4.35
N GLY A 104 9.75 -16.86 4.59
CA GLY A 104 11.07 -16.53 4.04
C GLY A 104 11.74 -15.31 4.68
N GLU A 105 11.26 -14.79 5.82
CA GLU A 105 11.84 -13.61 6.49
C GLU A 105 13.32 -13.80 6.85
N ALA A 106 13.71 -14.99 7.28
CA ALA A 106 15.11 -15.28 7.66
C ALA A 106 16.09 -15.13 6.50
N GLN A 107 15.65 -15.35 5.27
CA GLN A 107 16.44 -15.25 4.04
C GLN A 107 16.30 -13.91 3.34
N ALA A 108 15.46 -13.00 3.88
CA ALA A 108 15.19 -11.70 3.29
C ALA A 108 16.45 -10.81 3.26
N ASP A 109 16.67 -10.12 2.15
CA ASP A 109 17.66 -9.06 2.05
C ASP A 109 17.26 -7.80 2.86
N ALA A 110 18.12 -6.80 2.89
CA ALA A 110 17.90 -5.59 3.67
C ALA A 110 16.66 -4.79 3.19
N GLY A 111 16.41 -4.75 1.87
CA GLY A 111 15.25 -4.07 1.29
C GLY A 111 13.96 -4.76 1.68
N ARG A 112 13.90 -6.08 1.47
CA ARG A 112 12.72 -6.88 1.84
C ARG A 112 12.45 -6.83 3.34
N ARG A 113 13.48 -6.88 4.19
CA ARG A 113 13.31 -6.71 5.65
C ARG A 113 12.69 -5.37 6.04
N ALA A 114 12.99 -4.29 5.31
CA ALA A 114 12.36 -2.99 5.57
C ALA A 114 10.84 -3.02 5.29
N PHE A 115 10.40 -3.66 4.20
CA PHE A 115 8.97 -3.86 3.92
C PHE A 115 8.31 -4.76 4.95
N ILE A 116 8.94 -5.88 5.35
CA ILE A 116 8.42 -6.77 6.41
C ILE A 116 8.24 -6.01 7.73
N ALA A 117 9.21 -5.18 8.11
CA ALA A 117 9.10 -4.36 9.31
C ALA A 117 7.94 -3.36 9.25
N ALA A 118 7.71 -2.74 8.08
CA ALA A 118 6.58 -1.84 7.86
C ALA A 118 5.23 -2.58 7.98
N VAL A 119 5.11 -3.78 7.39
CA VAL A 119 3.92 -4.63 7.52
C VAL A 119 3.67 -4.99 8.97
N ARG A 120 4.69 -5.48 9.68
CA ARG A 120 4.57 -5.87 11.09
C ARG A 120 4.13 -4.72 11.97
N ALA A 121 4.75 -3.54 11.80
CA ALA A 121 4.42 -2.34 12.58
C ALA A 121 2.96 -1.88 12.37
N ALA A 122 2.42 -2.04 11.17
CA ALA A 122 1.04 -1.70 10.87
C ALA A 122 0.07 -2.78 11.34
N ALA A 123 0.33 -4.05 10.99
CA ALA A 123 -0.58 -5.16 11.26
C ALA A 123 -0.78 -5.43 12.76
N LEU A 124 0.25 -5.22 13.60
CA LEU A 124 0.11 -5.32 15.06
C LEU A 124 -0.83 -4.28 15.69
N GLN A 125 -1.27 -3.28 14.92
CA GLN A 125 -2.25 -2.27 15.35
C GLN A 125 -3.66 -2.57 14.82
N TRP A 126 -3.83 -3.67 14.08
CA TRP A 126 -5.14 -4.07 13.59
C TRP A 126 -5.96 -4.71 14.69
N GLU A 127 -7.27 -4.47 14.64
CA GLU A 127 -8.23 -5.02 15.58
C GLU A 127 -9.38 -5.66 14.80
N PHE A 128 -9.81 -6.82 15.29
CA PHE A 128 -10.85 -7.65 14.72
C PHE A 128 -11.99 -7.84 15.71
N ASN A 129 -13.19 -8.06 15.22
CA ASN A 129 -14.22 -8.68 16.04
C ASN A 129 -13.75 -10.09 16.44
N PRO A 130 -13.80 -10.45 17.72
CA PRO A 130 -13.41 -11.79 18.16
C PRO A 130 -14.14 -12.88 17.38
N LEU A 131 -13.45 -13.99 17.09
CA LEU A 131 -14.11 -15.17 16.57
C LEU A 131 -14.90 -15.81 17.71
N THR A 132 -16.21 -15.79 17.60
CA THR A 132 -17.13 -16.36 18.59
C THR A 132 -17.74 -17.64 18.03
N ILE A 133 -17.78 -18.69 18.85
CA ILE A 133 -18.48 -19.94 18.58
C ILE A 133 -19.63 -20.05 19.59
N ASP A 134 -20.86 -19.96 19.08
CA ASP A 134 -22.10 -20.08 19.86
C ASP A 134 -22.69 -21.47 19.68
N ARG A 135 -22.99 -22.14 20.80
CA ARG A 135 -23.72 -23.41 20.80
C ARG A 135 -25.18 -23.14 21.08
N TRP A 136 -26.02 -23.62 20.20
CA TRP A 136 -27.47 -23.46 20.24
C TRP A 136 -28.15 -24.78 20.69
N ALA A 137 -29.17 -24.67 21.50
CA ALA A 137 -30.03 -25.79 21.86
C ALA A 137 -31.50 -25.36 21.87
N ALA A 138 -32.41 -26.30 21.62
CA ALA A 138 -33.83 -26.08 21.75
C ALA A 138 -34.25 -26.35 23.20
N ASP A 139 -35.17 -25.55 23.73
CA ASP A 139 -35.83 -25.76 24.98
C ASP A 139 -37.01 -26.75 24.84
N ALA A 140 -37.75 -26.97 25.96
CA ALA A 140 -38.89 -27.87 25.96
C ALA A 140 -40.06 -27.41 25.07
N GLU A 141 -40.11 -26.13 24.78
CA GLU A 141 -41.12 -25.45 23.90
C GLU A 141 -40.69 -25.49 22.43
N GLY A 142 -39.45 -25.90 22.12
CA GLY A 142 -38.89 -25.97 20.79
C GLY A 142 -38.23 -24.69 20.31
N GLU A 143 -38.10 -23.69 21.17
CA GLU A 143 -37.43 -22.45 20.85
C GLU A 143 -35.89 -22.62 20.98
N SER A 144 -35.15 -22.16 19.96
CA SER A 144 -33.69 -22.25 19.97
C SER A 144 -33.06 -21.02 20.61
N HIS A 145 -32.10 -21.26 21.50
CA HIS A 145 -31.34 -20.21 22.16
C HIS A 145 -29.87 -20.60 22.34
N VAL A 146 -28.99 -19.60 22.52
CA VAL A 146 -27.57 -19.83 22.80
C VAL A 146 -27.43 -20.34 24.22
N VAL A 147 -26.83 -21.52 24.39
CA VAL A 147 -26.55 -22.16 25.68
C VAL A 147 -25.10 -22.01 26.13
N GLU A 148 -24.20 -21.73 25.19
CA GLU A 148 -22.80 -21.51 25.47
C GLU A 148 -22.20 -20.62 24.38
N SER A 149 -21.25 -19.74 24.74
CA SER A 149 -20.54 -18.86 23.83
C SER A 149 -19.07 -18.83 24.22
N GLU A 150 -18.18 -19.06 23.28
CA GLU A 150 -16.74 -19.09 23.49
C GLU A 150 -16.01 -18.29 22.41
N THR A 151 -15.00 -17.50 22.79
CA THR A 151 -14.12 -16.84 21.83
C THR A 151 -12.88 -17.67 21.56
N LYS A 152 -12.42 -17.68 20.31
CA LYS A 152 -11.27 -18.47 19.87
C LYS A 152 -10.24 -17.56 19.16
N PRO A 153 -8.94 -17.83 19.33
CA PRO A 153 -7.92 -17.25 18.46
C PRO A 153 -8.07 -17.78 17.03
N PHE A 154 -7.64 -16.99 16.06
CA PHE A 154 -7.68 -17.36 14.64
C PHE A 154 -6.51 -16.74 13.88
N SER A 155 -6.33 -17.14 12.63
CA SER A 155 -5.35 -16.53 11.74
C SER A 155 -5.96 -16.21 10.38
N LEU A 156 -5.44 -15.15 9.75
CA LEU A 156 -5.81 -14.72 8.41
C LEU A 156 -4.55 -14.35 7.62
N ASP A 157 -4.56 -14.64 6.33
CA ASP A 157 -3.48 -14.30 5.43
C ASP A 157 -3.81 -13.04 4.63
N TYR A 158 -2.84 -12.13 4.56
CA TYR A 158 -2.94 -10.89 3.80
C TYR A 158 -1.71 -10.71 2.91
N VAL A 159 -1.91 -10.17 1.72
CA VAL A 159 -0.85 -9.64 0.88
C VAL A 159 -0.84 -8.12 1.00
N PHE A 160 0.32 -7.58 1.36
CA PHE A 160 0.59 -6.15 1.41
C PHE A 160 1.42 -5.77 0.18
N HIS A 161 0.86 -4.92 -0.66
CA HIS A 161 1.49 -4.43 -1.87
C HIS A 161 2.11 -3.06 -1.64
N PHE A 162 3.38 -2.90 -2.00
CA PHE A 162 4.13 -1.65 -1.93
C PHE A 162 4.55 -1.20 -3.31
N GLU A 163 4.26 0.03 -3.65
CA GLU A 163 4.65 0.64 -4.92
C GLU A 163 5.29 2.01 -4.69
N CYS A 164 6.31 2.34 -5.47
CA CYS A 164 6.99 3.62 -5.43
C CYS A 164 6.83 4.35 -6.77
N HIS A 165 6.35 5.59 -6.72
CA HIS A 165 6.19 6.45 -7.88
C HIS A 165 7.22 7.59 -7.84
N ALA A 166 8.24 7.52 -8.71
CA ALA A 166 9.19 8.60 -8.88
C ALA A 166 8.52 9.79 -9.59
N GLY A 167 8.41 10.94 -8.89
CA GLY A 167 7.97 12.19 -9.49
C GLY A 167 6.47 12.38 -9.67
N LYS A 168 5.60 11.53 -9.13
CA LYS A 168 4.14 11.73 -9.13
C LYS A 168 3.58 11.49 -7.74
N ALA A 169 2.88 12.49 -7.19
CA ALA A 169 1.96 12.26 -6.08
C ALA A 169 0.75 11.51 -6.66
N ALA A 170 0.65 10.20 -6.42
CA ALA A 170 -0.54 9.44 -6.71
C ALA A 170 -1.27 9.18 -5.38
N VAL A 171 -2.51 9.66 -5.29
CA VAL A 171 -3.45 9.25 -4.27
C VAL A 171 -4.30 8.17 -4.91
N SER A 172 -4.04 6.91 -4.60
CA SER A 172 -4.89 5.81 -5.01
C SER A 172 -5.67 5.29 -3.81
N THR A 173 -6.94 5.67 -3.77
CA THR A 173 -7.95 5.02 -2.94
C THR A 173 -8.87 4.25 -3.86
N ALA A 174 -8.53 3.01 -4.20
CA ALA A 174 -9.47 2.13 -4.86
C ALA A 174 -9.24 0.68 -4.43
N PRO A 175 -10.26 0.01 -3.86
CA PRO A 175 -10.25 -1.45 -3.78
C PRO A 175 -10.41 -2.01 -5.18
N THR A 176 -9.47 -2.82 -5.61
CA THR A 176 -9.64 -3.59 -6.85
C THR A 176 -10.72 -4.63 -6.62
N LYS A 177 -11.88 -4.44 -7.27
CA LYS A 177 -12.96 -5.42 -7.33
C LYS A 177 -12.52 -6.54 -8.26
N SER A 178 -12.45 -7.76 -7.76
CA SER A 178 -12.50 -8.99 -8.57
C SER A 178 -13.92 -9.29 -8.91
#